data_ccc92900f20facab02455623a1868492
#
_entry.id   ccc92900f20facab02455623a1868492
#
_cell.length_a   1.000
_cell.length_b   1.000
_cell.length_c   1.000
_cell.angle_alpha   90.00
_cell.angle_beta   90.00
_cell.angle_gamma   90.00
#
_symmetry.space_group_name_H-M   'P 1'
#
loop_
_entity.id
_entity.type
_entity.pdbx_description
1 polymer ?
#
loop_
_entity_poly.entity_id
_entity_poly.type
_entity_poly.pdbx_seq_one_letter_code
_entity_poly.pdbx_strand_id
1 'polypeptide(L)'
;MGLFKKRYVKNTVRDNEFLKGYAIKVHGLMLYTENNEAVTKALKEMMDDLQYTVASSDSDAKGVEKKISKEFDALTAALQQDGWDEAGVLASIRNIRRFVVEISAMR
;
A
#
# COMPACT_ATOMS: atom_id res chain seq x y z
N MET A 1 2.68 -30.13 -16.18
CA MET A 1 2.14 -28.81 -16.50
C MET A 1 1.33 -28.22 -15.38
N GLY A 2 0.38 -28.95 -14.82
CA GLY A 2 -0.47 -28.45 -13.75
C GLY A 2 0.26 -28.07 -12.48
N LEU A 3 1.26 -28.83 -12.07
CA LEU A 3 2.05 -28.56 -10.85
C LEU A 3 2.83 -27.26 -10.96
N PHE A 4 3.45 -27.02 -12.10
CA PHE A 4 4.22 -25.82 -12.35
C PHE A 4 3.31 -24.59 -12.34
N LYS A 5 2.16 -24.70 -12.98
CA LYS A 5 1.18 -23.62 -13.04
C LYS A 5 0.65 -23.27 -11.66
N LYS A 6 0.36 -24.28 -10.83
CA LYS A 6 -0.10 -24.07 -9.46
C LYS A 6 0.93 -23.33 -8.62
N ARG A 7 2.20 -23.69 -8.80
CA ARG A 7 3.30 -23.06 -8.06
C ARG A 7 3.42 -21.58 -8.42
N TYR A 8 3.32 -21.28 -9.70
CA TYR A 8 3.39 -19.91 -10.18
C TYR A 8 2.23 -19.07 -9.65
N VAL A 9 1.02 -19.62 -9.73
CA VAL A 9 -0.18 -18.94 -9.24
C VAL A 9 -0.08 -18.68 -7.73
N LYS A 10 0.44 -19.65 -6.98
CA LYS A 10 0.60 -19.50 -5.54
C LYS A 10 1.57 -18.37 -5.18
N ASN A 11 2.68 -18.24 -5.91
CA ASN A 11 3.62 -17.16 -5.70
C ASN A 11 3.01 -15.82 -6.04
N THR A 12 2.26 -15.74 -7.13
CA THR A 12 1.57 -14.52 -7.55
C THR A 12 0.55 -14.08 -6.51
N VAL A 13 -0.22 -15.03 -5.96
CA VAL A 13 -1.19 -14.74 -4.91
C VAL A 13 -0.49 -14.20 -3.67
N ARG A 14 0.65 -14.80 -3.29
CA ARG A 14 1.41 -14.37 -2.12
C ARG A 14 1.92 -12.93 -2.27
N ASP A 15 2.45 -12.60 -3.45
CA ASP A 15 2.95 -11.25 -3.72
C ASP A 15 1.81 -10.24 -3.70
N ASN A 16 0.66 -10.59 -4.26
CA ASN A 16 -0.52 -9.73 -4.24
C ASN A 16 -1.09 -9.58 -2.83
N GLU A 17 -0.98 -10.60 -1.99
CA GLU A 17 -1.48 -10.56 -0.61
C GLU A 17 -0.81 -9.48 0.22
N PHE A 18 0.48 -9.21 -0.01
CA PHE A 18 1.18 -8.14 0.70
C PHE A 18 0.49 -6.80 0.45
N LEU A 19 0.30 -6.44 -0.81
CA LEU A 19 -0.32 -5.16 -1.17
C LEU A 19 -1.80 -5.12 -0.79
N LYS A 20 -2.52 -6.22 -1.00
CA LYS A 20 -3.94 -6.30 -0.62
C LYS A 20 -4.15 -6.19 0.87
N GLY A 21 -3.21 -6.73 1.67
CA GLY A 21 -3.25 -6.58 3.12
C GLY A 21 -3.19 -5.11 3.54
N TYR A 22 -2.38 -4.32 2.88
CA TYR A 22 -2.33 -2.89 3.14
C TYR A 22 -3.58 -2.16 2.65
N ALA A 23 -4.19 -2.61 1.54
CA ALA A 23 -5.45 -2.04 1.08
C ALA A 23 -6.53 -2.16 2.16
N ILE A 24 -6.59 -3.32 2.83
CA ILE A 24 -7.53 -3.53 3.93
C ILE A 24 -7.23 -2.58 5.09
N LYS A 25 -5.95 -2.39 5.42
CA LYS A 25 -5.54 -1.48 6.50
C LYS A 25 -5.91 -0.02 6.17
N VAL A 26 -5.79 0.38 4.90
CA VAL A 26 -6.20 1.73 4.48
C VAL A 26 -7.67 1.97 4.77
N HIS A 27 -8.50 0.97 4.53
CA HIS A 27 -9.93 1.08 4.81
C HIS A 27 -10.18 1.45 6.27
N GLY A 28 -9.41 0.84 7.19
CA GLY A 28 -9.49 1.18 8.61
C GLY A 28 -9.03 2.60 8.91
N LEU A 29 -8.03 3.10 8.18
CA LEU A 29 -7.53 4.46 8.38
C LEU A 29 -8.55 5.53 8.01
N MET A 30 -9.49 5.23 7.13
CA MET A 30 -10.52 6.19 6.73
C MET A 30 -11.40 6.61 7.89
N LEU A 31 -11.45 5.84 8.96
CA LEU A 31 -12.18 6.22 10.17
C LEU A 31 -11.63 7.49 10.82
N TYR A 32 -10.33 7.74 10.64
CA TYR A 32 -9.67 8.93 11.19
C TYR A 32 -9.82 10.17 10.30
N THR A 33 -10.32 10.00 9.07
CA THR A 33 -10.33 11.07 8.07
C THR A 33 -11.73 11.42 7.59
N GLU A 34 -12.77 11.00 8.30
CA GLU A 34 -14.16 11.20 7.88
C GLU A 34 -14.49 12.66 7.61
N ASN A 35 -13.87 13.58 8.35
CA ASN A 35 -14.12 15.01 8.23
C ASN A 35 -13.18 15.72 7.24
N ASN A 36 -12.35 14.94 6.52
CA ASN A 36 -11.38 15.51 5.58
C ASN A 36 -11.50 14.80 4.23
N GLU A 37 -12.21 15.43 3.30
CA GLU A 37 -12.47 14.85 1.99
C GLU A 37 -11.18 14.66 1.17
N ALA A 38 -10.25 15.60 1.25
CA ALA A 38 -9.01 15.53 0.48
C ALA A 38 -8.18 14.32 0.88
N VAL A 39 -8.02 14.08 2.18
CA VAL A 39 -7.26 12.94 2.68
C VAL A 39 -8.01 11.63 2.44
N THR A 40 -9.32 11.62 2.65
CA THR A 40 -10.13 10.43 2.39
C THR A 40 -10.04 10.02 0.92
N LYS A 41 -10.11 10.99 0.01
CA LYS A 41 -9.97 10.73 -1.42
C LYS A 41 -8.58 10.17 -1.74
N ALA A 42 -7.53 10.76 -1.16
CA ALA A 42 -6.17 10.30 -1.37
C ALA A 42 -5.99 8.85 -0.85
N LEU A 43 -6.59 8.53 0.29
CA LEU A 43 -6.55 7.17 0.84
C LEU A 43 -7.26 6.19 -0.07
N LYS A 44 -8.41 6.57 -0.64
CA LYS A 44 -9.13 5.71 -1.58
C LYS A 44 -8.31 5.43 -2.83
N GLU A 45 -7.64 6.45 -3.37
CA GLU A 45 -6.79 6.28 -4.54
C GLU A 45 -5.60 5.37 -4.23
N MET A 46 -4.98 5.53 -3.05
CA MET A 46 -3.90 4.65 -2.62
C MET A 46 -4.40 3.23 -2.41
N MET A 47 -5.59 3.06 -1.85
CA MET A 47 -6.20 1.76 -1.66
C MET A 47 -6.38 1.04 -3.00
N ASP A 48 -6.85 1.75 -4.01
CA ASP A 48 -7.02 1.19 -5.34
C ASP A 48 -5.67 0.77 -5.93
N ASP A 49 -4.64 1.59 -5.78
CA ASP A 49 -3.30 1.26 -6.24
C ASP A 49 -2.80 -0.03 -5.58
N LEU A 50 -2.99 -0.14 -4.27
CA LEU A 50 -2.56 -1.32 -3.51
C LEU A 50 -3.35 -2.58 -3.90
N GLN A 51 -4.63 -2.41 -4.17
CA GLN A 51 -5.52 -3.53 -4.47
C GLN A 51 -5.30 -4.08 -5.87
N TYR A 52 -5.04 -3.21 -6.85
CA TYR A 52 -4.99 -3.59 -8.26
C TYR A 52 -3.59 -3.68 -8.86
N THR A 53 -2.57 -3.29 -8.11
CA THR A 53 -1.20 -3.42 -8.60
C THR A 53 -0.72 -4.85 -8.45
N VAL A 54 -0.11 -5.38 -9.49
CA VAL A 54 0.53 -6.69 -9.46
C VAL A 54 1.96 -6.51 -8.97
N ALA A 55 2.26 -7.10 -7.82
CA ALA A 55 3.59 -7.00 -7.24
C ALA A 55 4.60 -7.85 -8.00
N SER A 56 5.86 -7.39 -8.00
CA SER A 56 6.96 -8.17 -8.54
C SER A 56 7.42 -9.22 -7.55
N SER A 57 7.83 -10.38 -8.05
CA SER A 57 8.47 -11.42 -7.25
C SER A 57 9.98 -11.25 -7.16
N ASP A 58 10.51 -10.18 -7.74
CA ASP A 58 11.94 -9.86 -7.72
C ASP A 58 12.40 -9.65 -6.27
N SER A 59 13.61 -10.14 -5.95
CA SER A 59 14.18 -9.95 -4.62
C SER A 59 14.35 -8.48 -4.25
N ASP A 60 14.58 -7.61 -5.23
CA ASP A 60 14.71 -6.17 -5.01
C ASP A 60 13.39 -5.55 -4.54
N ALA A 61 12.25 -6.16 -4.89
CA ALA A 61 10.95 -5.68 -4.46
C ALA A 61 10.79 -5.74 -2.94
N LYS A 62 11.48 -6.68 -2.27
CA LYS A 62 11.42 -6.78 -0.80
C LYS A 62 11.94 -5.53 -0.12
N GLY A 63 12.94 -4.87 -0.71
CA GLY A 63 13.44 -3.60 -0.20
C GLY A 63 12.38 -2.50 -0.27
N VAL A 64 11.64 -2.46 -1.39
CA VAL A 64 10.55 -1.50 -1.55
C VAL A 64 9.40 -1.83 -0.63
N GLU A 65 9.08 -3.12 -0.43
CA GLU A 65 8.06 -3.56 0.52
C GLU A 65 8.35 -3.06 1.94
N LYS A 66 9.61 -3.10 2.35
CA LYS A 66 10.03 -2.57 3.65
C LYS A 66 9.81 -1.07 3.74
N LYS A 67 10.05 -0.33 2.66
CA LYS A 67 9.80 1.11 2.60
C LYS A 67 8.30 1.40 2.72
N ILE A 68 7.47 0.61 2.05
CA ILE A 68 6.02 0.74 2.14
C ILE A 68 5.57 0.51 3.57
N SER A 69 6.05 -0.57 4.19
CA SER A 69 5.69 -0.92 5.57
C SER A 69 6.06 0.19 6.54
N LYS A 70 7.26 0.71 6.43
CA LYS A 70 7.76 1.78 7.29
C LYS A 70 6.96 3.06 7.12
N GLU A 71 6.70 3.45 5.87
CA GLU A 71 5.93 4.66 5.58
C GLU A 71 4.48 4.51 6.03
N PHE A 72 3.91 3.31 5.87
CA PHE A 72 2.55 3.03 6.30
C PHE A 72 2.41 3.10 7.81
N ASP A 73 3.41 2.59 8.54
CA ASP A 73 3.41 2.68 10.01
C ASP A 73 3.47 4.15 10.45
N ALA A 74 4.27 4.96 9.76
CA ALA A 74 4.35 6.40 10.04
C ALA A 74 3.02 7.10 9.76
N LEU A 75 2.35 6.74 8.66
CA LEU A 75 1.05 7.28 8.30
C LEU A 75 0.01 6.93 9.37
N THR A 76 -0.02 5.67 9.79
CA THR A 76 -0.94 5.20 10.80
C THR A 76 -0.74 5.97 12.12
N ALA A 77 0.51 6.08 12.55
CA ALA A 77 0.84 6.80 13.78
C ALA A 77 0.42 8.27 13.70
N ALA A 78 0.64 8.89 12.54
CA ALA A 78 0.26 10.29 12.33
C ALA A 78 -1.26 10.49 12.46
N LEU A 79 -2.04 9.60 11.83
CA LEU A 79 -3.50 9.70 11.84
C LEU A 79 -4.11 9.42 13.21
N GLN A 80 -3.40 8.68 14.06
CA GLN A 80 -3.85 8.40 15.43
C GLN A 80 -3.63 9.58 16.38
N GLN A 81 -2.89 10.60 15.96
CA GLN A 81 -2.65 11.80 16.75
C GLN A 81 -3.80 12.78 16.57
N ASP A 82 -4.22 13.42 17.66
CA ASP A 82 -5.19 14.50 17.58
C ASP A 82 -4.57 15.69 16.84
N GLY A 83 -5.34 16.27 15.92
CA GLY A 83 -4.86 17.43 15.17
C GLY A 83 -3.74 17.10 14.20
N TRP A 84 -3.79 15.92 13.58
CA TRP A 84 -2.76 15.52 12.61
C TRP A 84 -2.66 16.52 11.44
N ASP A 85 -1.44 16.62 10.88
CA ASP A 85 -1.13 17.54 9.80
C ASP A 85 -1.56 16.98 8.44
N GLU A 86 -2.49 17.68 7.78
CA GLU A 86 -2.99 17.26 6.46
C GLU A 86 -1.87 17.15 5.42
N ALA A 87 -0.99 18.15 5.36
CA ALA A 87 0.09 18.16 4.39
C ALA A 87 1.06 16.98 4.59
N GLY A 88 1.37 16.68 5.85
CA GLY A 88 2.24 15.55 6.19
C GLY A 88 1.60 14.22 5.84
N VAL A 89 0.30 14.08 6.13
CA VAL A 89 -0.44 12.87 5.81
C VAL A 89 -0.51 12.66 4.29
N LEU A 90 -0.80 13.71 3.53
CA LEU A 90 -0.84 13.63 2.07
C LEU A 90 0.53 13.28 1.50
N ALA A 91 1.61 13.79 2.09
CA ALA A 91 2.96 13.46 1.65
C ALA A 91 3.28 11.98 1.87
N SER A 92 2.88 11.44 3.02
CA SER A 92 3.06 10.00 3.31
C SER A 92 2.29 9.12 2.33
N ILE A 93 1.06 9.50 2.02
CA ILE A 93 0.24 8.78 1.04
C ILE A 93 0.93 8.80 -0.32
N ARG A 94 1.44 9.94 -0.73
CA ARG A 94 2.14 10.11 -2.01
C ARG A 94 3.38 9.23 -2.08
N ASN A 95 4.13 9.15 -0.98
CA ASN A 95 5.32 8.31 -0.90
C ASN A 95 4.98 6.84 -1.06
N ILE A 96 3.92 6.38 -0.39
CA ILE A 96 3.48 4.98 -0.51
C ILE A 96 3.08 4.68 -1.96
N ARG A 97 2.31 5.57 -2.59
CA ARG A 97 1.89 5.39 -3.98
C ARG A 97 3.10 5.31 -4.92
N ARG A 98 4.13 6.10 -4.66
CA ARG A 98 5.37 6.06 -5.44
C ARG A 98 6.06 4.72 -5.29
N PHE A 99 6.14 4.17 -4.09
CA PHE A 99 6.73 2.85 -3.86
C PHE A 99 5.94 1.74 -4.55
N VAL A 100 4.63 1.85 -4.58
CA VAL A 100 3.77 0.88 -5.28
C VAL A 100 4.08 0.91 -6.78
N VAL A 101 4.29 2.09 -7.35
CA VAL A 101 4.70 2.23 -8.76
C VAL A 101 6.08 1.58 -8.97
N GLU A 102 7.01 1.76 -8.05
CA GLU A 102 8.34 1.13 -8.14
C GLU A 102 8.23 -0.38 -8.19
N ILE A 103 7.42 -0.99 -7.33
CA ILE A 103 7.22 -2.44 -7.34
C ILE A 103 6.64 -2.89 -8.67
N SER A 104 5.65 -2.16 -9.17
CA SER A 104 5.03 -2.48 -10.46
C SER A 104 6.04 -2.41 -11.60
N ALA A 105 6.96 -1.45 -11.54
CA ALA A 105 7.97 -1.25 -12.59
C ALA A 105 9.09 -2.29 -12.58
N MET A 106 9.24 -3.03 -11.49
CA MET A 106 10.27 -4.08 -11.37
C MET A 106 9.91 -5.39 -12.06
N ARG A 107 8.74 -5.50 -12.65
CA ARG A 107 8.24 -6.72 -13.28
C ARG A 107 8.95 -7.12 -14.56
#